data_22865ca9d7787af73ca05899f8fde9fe
#
_entry.id   22865ca9d7787af73ca05899f8fde9fe
#
_cell.length_a   1.000
_cell.length_b   1.000
_cell.length_c   1.000
_cell.angle_alpha   90.00
_cell.angle_beta   90.00
_cell.angle_gamma   90.00
#
_symmetry.space_group_name_H-M   'P 1'
#
loop_
_entity.id
_entity.type
_entity.pdbx_description
1 polymer ?
#
loop_
_entity_poly.entity_id
_entity_poly.type
_entity_poly.pdbx_seq_one_letter_code
_entity_poly.pdbx_strand_id
1 'polypeptide(L)'
;NVELILETAALMKDDRDVSFYIVGGGVNEERLKTFAKEKELSNVTFVEMQPPEEVADLYAAADVNVIPLQKGLIYAALPSKTADCLIAGKPIVTCVDDASEFAKLVGRYGIENAGTNQPENVKHVILQLRNDSQTCDDAKLWSDYFTRNKSVAAHCDAVEQMV
;
A
#
# COMPACT_ATOMS: atom_id res chain seq x y z
N ASN A 1 -9.26 -3.38 1.07
CA ASN A 1 -9.77 -2.35 2.01
C ASN A 1 -9.72 -0.94 1.38
N VAL A 2 -10.34 -0.81 0.20
CA VAL A 2 -10.35 0.48 -0.52
C VAL A 2 -11.23 1.51 0.21
N GLU A 3 -12.21 1.06 1.00
CA GLU A 3 -13.05 1.92 1.83
C GLU A 3 -12.22 2.82 2.75
N LEU A 4 -11.17 2.27 3.38
CA LEU A 4 -10.25 3.04 4.23
C LEU A 4 -9.63 4.22 3.48
N ILE A 5 -9.29 4.01 2.19
CA ILE A 5 -8.72 5.07 1.35
C ILE A 5 -9.77 6.14 1.04
N LEU A 6 -11.02 5.75 0.77
CA LEU A 6 -12.10 6.71 0.54
C LEU A 6 -12.45 7.51 1.82
N GLU A 7 -12.43 6.87 2.99
CA GLU A 7 -12.60 7.55 4.27
C GLU A 7 -11.46 8.54 4.53
N THR A 8 -10.22 8.13 4.23
CA THR A 8 -9.07 9.04 4.31
C THR A 8 -9.20 10.22 3.34
N ALA A 9 -9.62 9.96 2.11
CA ALA A 9 -9.86 11.00 1.11
C ALA A 9 -10.94 12.00 1.56
N ALA A 10 -11.98 11.51 2.25
CA ALA A 10 -13.01 12.38 2.84
C ALA A 10 -12.46 13.31 3.91
N LEU A 11 -11.49 12.85 4.72
CA LEU A 11 -10.80 13.68 5.72
C LEU A 11 -9.84 14.72 5.09
N MET A 12 -9.52 14.57 3.81
CA MET A 12 -8.57 15.42 3.08
C MET A 12 -9.20 16.13 1.88
N LYS A 13 -10.53 16.14 1.76
CA LYS A 13 -11.23 16.66 0.57
C LYS A 13 -11.01 18.15 0.32
N ASP A 14 -10.68 18.91 1.37
CA ASP A 14 -10.43 20.35 1.27
C ASP A 14 -8.93 20.67 1.02
N ASP A 15 -8.06 19.67 1.06
CA ASP A 15 -6.63 19.81 0.73
C ASP A 15 -6.44 19.65 -0.79
N ARG A 16 -6.23 20.78 -1.48
CA ARG A 16 -6.12 20.81 -2.95
C ARG A 16 -4.83 20.20 -3.50
N ASP A 17 -3.87 19.96 -2.64
CA ASP A 17 -2.56 19.40 -3.02
C ASP A 17 -2.54 17.87 -2.91
N VAL A 18 -3.65 17.25 -2.48
CA VAL A 18 -3.77 15.80 -2.31
C VAL A 18 -4.87 15.22 -3.19
N SER A 19 -4.50 14.26 -4.02
CA SER A 19 -5.41 13.49 -4.86
C SER A 19 -5.18 12.00 -4.70
N PHE A 20 -6.25 11.23 -4.69
CA PHE A 20 -6.22 9.78 -4.57
C PHE A 20 -6.58 9.11 -5.89
N TYR A 21 -5.76 8.18 -6.33
CA TYR A 21 -6.01 7.38 -7.53
C TYR A 21 -6.24 5.92 -7.13
N ILE A 22 -7.40 5.40 -7.45
CA ILE A 22 -7.79 4.01 -7.22
C ILE A 22 -7.76 3.30 -8.56
N VAL A 23 -6.71 2.49 -8.78
CA VAL A 23 -6.49 1.83 -10.06
C VAL A 23 -6.93 0.38 -10.00
N GLY A 24 -7.71 -0.03 -10.98
CA GLY A 24 -8.26 -1.36 -11.12
C GLY A 24 -9.74 -1.44 -10.83
N GLY A 25 -10.29 -2.64 -10.93
CA GLY A 25 -11.70 -2.92 -10.73
C GLY A 25 -11.93 -4.09 -9.78
N GLY A 26 -13.18 -4.42 -9.53
CA GLY A 26 -13.57 -5.56 -8.71
C GLY A 26 -15.03 -5.52 -8.30
N VAL A 27 -15.48 -6.56 -7.59
CA VAL A 27 -16.89 -6.76 -7.19
C VAL A 27 -17.49 -5.58 -6.41
N ASN A 28 -16.66 -4.77 -5.75
CA ASN A 28 -17.13 -3.64 -4.94
C ASN A 28 -17.04 -2.28 -5.65
N GLU A 29 -16.61 -2.24 -6.91
CA GLU A 29 -16.31 -1.00 -7.62
C GLU A 29 -17.49 -0.02 -7.62
N GLU A 30 -18.69 -0.47 -8.02
CA GLU A 30 -19.88 0.37 -8.07
C GLU A 30 -20.27 0.91 -6.68
N ARG A 31 -20.12 0.11 -5.64
CA ARG A 31 -20.38 0.54 -4.26
C ARG A 31 -19.39 1.61 -3.82
N LEU A 32 -18.11 1.45 -4.16
CA LEU A 32 -17.06 2.43 -3.84
C LEU A 32 -17.25 3.74 -4.60
N LYS A 33 -17.62 3.68 -5.89
CA LYS A 33 -17.97 4.87 -6.69
C LYS A 33 -19.19 5.61 -6.14
N THR A 34 -20.21 4.85 -5.70
CA THR A 34 -21.40 5.41 -5.06
C THR A 34 -21.02 6.11 -3.76
N PHE A 35 -20.21 5.49 -2.91
CA PHE A 35 -19.73 6.11 -1.67
C PHE A 35 -18.96 7.42 -1.95
N ALA A 36 -18.04 7.41 -2.92
CA ALA A 36 -17.27 8.60 -3.28
C ALA A 36 -18.18 9.74 -3.76
N LYS A 37 -19.23 9.42 -4.55
CA LYS A 37 -20.22 10.38 -5.02
C LYS A 37 -21.08 10.95 -3.88
N GLU A 38 -21.57 10.11 -2.97
CA GLU A 38 -22.38 10.52 -1.82
C GLU A 38 -21.60 11.42 -0.85
N LYS A 39 -20.30 11.20 -0.75
CA LYS A 39 -19.37 12.02 0.07
C LYS A 39 -18.79 13.22 -0.66
N GLU A 40 -19.14 13.39 -1.94
CA GLU A 40 -18.64 14.48 -2.80
C GLU A 40 -17.11 14.55 -2.84
N LEU A 41 -16.46 13.38 -3.02
CA LEU A 41 -15.00 13.27 -3.03
C LEU A 41 -14.42 13.71 -4.38
N SER A 42 -14.23 15.02 -4.57
CA SER A 42 -13.62 15.58 -5.79
C SER A 42 -12.11 15.29 -5.91
N ASN A 43 -11.48 14.85 -4.81
CA ASN A 43 -10.07 14.47 -4.73
C ASN A 43 -9.81 12.97 -4.98
N VAL A 44 -10.81 12.21 -5.46
CA VAL A 44 -10.68 10.78 -5.78
C VAL A 44 -10.93 10.54 -7.25
N THR A 45 -10.02 9.82 -7.90
CA THR A 45 -10.16 9.38 -9.30
C THR A 45 -10.10 7.85 -9.35
N PHE A 46 -11.12 7.23 -9.96
CA PHE A 46 -11.09 5.81 -10.29
C PHE A 46 -10.53 5.63 -11.70
N VAL A 47 -9.50 4.80 -11.81
CA VAL A 47 -8.80 4.49 -13.05
C VAL A 47 -9.03 3.01 -13.38
N GLU A 48 -9.36 2.72 -14.61
CA GLU A 48 -9.52 1.32 -15.07
C GLU A 48 -8.25 0.50 -14.87
N MET A 49 -8.42 -0.83 -14.93
CA MET A 49 -7.28 -1.76 -14.89
C MET A 49 -6.32 -1.44 -16.03
N GLN A 50 -5.07 -1.23 -15.70
CA GLN A 50 -4.02 -0.98 -16.69
C GLN A 50 -3.33 -2.28 -17.11
N PRO A 51 -2.81 -2.34 -18.35
CA PRO A 51 -2.04 -3.50 -18.80
C PRO A 51 -0.77 -3.68 -17.96
N PRO A 52 -0.29 -4.94 -17.80
CA PRO A 52 0.84 -5.26 -16.93
C PRO A 52 2.11 -4.43 -17.20
N GLU A 53 2.35 -4.06 -18.44
CA GLU A 53 3.49 -3.25 -18.88
C GLU A 53 3.46 -1.80 -18.36
N GLU A 54 2.27 -1.27 -18.03
CA GLU A 54 2.09 0.10 -17.54
C GLU A 54 2.03 0.18 -16.00
N VAL A 55 1.94 -0.96 -15.31
CA VAL A 55 1.78 -1.01 -13.86
C VAL A 55 2.97 -0.38 -13.12
N ALA A 56 4.20 -0.60 -13.60
CA ALA A 56 5.39 -0.02 -13.00
C ALA A 56 5.38 1.53 -13.07
N ASP A 57 4.93 2.08 -14.18
CA ASP A 57 4.83 3.53 -14.39
C ASP A 57 3.77 4.15 -13.49
N LEU A 58 2.66 3.44 -13.24
CA LEU A 58 1.64 3.88 -12.29
C LEU A 58 2.19 4.02 -10.87
N TYR A 59 2.90 3.02 -10.37
CA TYR A 59 3.53 3.11 -9.05
C TYR A 59 4.58 4.22 -8.98
N ALA A 60 5.35 4.41 -10.06
CA ALA A 60 6.36 5.46 -10.13
C ALA A 60 5.77 6.87 -10.27
N ALA A 61 4.57 7.01 -10.83
CA ALA A 61 3.87 8.29 -10.97
C ALA A 61 3.28 8.82 -9.65
N ALA A 62 3.02 7.94 -8.69
CA ALA A 62 2.52 8.34 -7.38
C ALA A 62 3.62 8.98 -6.53
N ASP A 63 3.25 9.97 -5.71
CA ASP A 63 4.15 10.50 -4.67
C ASP A 63 4.21 9.58 -3.45
N VAL A 64 3.10 8.87 -3.16
CA VAL A 64 2.98 7.89 -2.08
C VAL A 64 2.15 6.72 -2.56
N ASN A 65 2.65 5.50 -2.37
CA ASN A 65 1.89 4.27 -2.61
C ASN A 65 1.26 3.75 -1.32
N VAL A 66 -0.02 3.38 -1.37
CA VAL A 66 -0.75 2.87 -0.21
C VAL A 66 -1.12 1.39 -0.41
N ILE A 67 -0.83 0.55 0.57
CA ILE A 67 -1.14 -0.89 0.57
C ILE A 67 -2.21 -1.20 1.63
N PRO A 68 -3.50 -1.08 1.31
CA PRO A 68 -4.57 -1.30 2.27
C PRO A 68 -5.03 -2.76 2.26
N LEU A 69 -4.95 -3.44 3.41
CA LEU A 69 -5.55 -4.75 3.62
C LEU A 69 -6.72 -4.69 4.60
N GLN A 70 -7.63 -5.63 4.49
CA GLN A 70 -8.65 -5.84 5.50
C GLN A 70 -8.03 -6.47 6.75
N LYS A 71 -8.60 -6.14 7.91
CA LYS A 71 -8.22 -6.73 9.18
C LYS A 71 -8.24 -8.26 9.12
N GLY A 72 -7.20 -8.90 9.61
CA GLY A 72 -7.04 -10.35 9.63
C GLY A 72 -6.53 -10.97 8.32
N LEU A 73 -6.58 -10.25 7.19
CA LEU A 73 -6.19 -10.83 5.90
C LEU A 73 -4.68 -11.09 5.80
N ILE A 74 -3.87 -10.30 6.47
CA ILE A 74 -2.40 -10.41 6.44
C ILE A 74 -1.88 -11.78 6.91
N TYR A 75 -2.64 -12.47 7.75
CA TYR A 75 -2.27 -13.80 8.24
C TYR A 75 -2.49 -14.91 7.20
N ALA A 76 -3.25 -14.63 6.14
CA ALA A 76 -3.52 -15.57 5.06
C ALA A 76 -2.68 -15.30 3.80
N ALA A 77 -2.23 -14.07 3.59
CA ALA A 77 -1.48 -13.70 2.39
C ALA A 77 -0.61 -12.46 2.61
N LEU A 78 0.61 -12.48 2.08
CA LEU A 78 1.44 -11.28 1.99
C LEU A 78 0.99 -10.41 0.81
N PRO A 79 1.02 -9.07 0.94
CA PRO A 79 0.66 -8.17 -0.14
C PRO A 79 1.67 -8.25 -1.29
N SER A 80 1.33 -8.92 -2.38
CA SER A 80 2.19 -9.03 -3.56
C SER A 80 2.59 -7.67 -4.15
N LYS A 81 1.71 -6.68 -4.05
CA LYS A 81 1.96 -5.29 -4.50
C LYS A 81 3.11 -4.60 -3.78
N THR A 82 3.55 -5.11 -2.63
CA THR A 82 4.71 -4.56 -1.91
C THR A 82 5.96 -4.57 -2.79
N ALA A 83 6.16 -5.64 -3.55
CA ALA A 83 7.30 -5.76 -4.46
C ALA A 83 7.30 -4.66 -5.53
N ASP A 84 6.15 -4.42 -6.15
CA ASP A 84 6.00 -3.39 -7.19
C ASP A 84 6.22 -1.98 -6.63
N CYS A 85 5.66 -1.70 -5.45
CA CYS A 85 5.87 -0.43 -4.75
C CYS A 85 7.34 -0.19 -4.39
N LEU A 86 8.07 -1.21 -3.93
CA LEU A 86 9.49 -1.12 -3.60
C LEU A 86 10.34 -0.84 -4.83
N ILE A 87 10.03 -1.49 -5.98
CA ILE A 87 10.73 -1.25 -7.25
C ILE A 87 10.51 0.19 -7.74
N ALA A 88 9.32 0.74 -7.51
CA ALA A 88 9.01 2.11 -7.91
C ALA A 88 9.83 3.17 -7.16
N GLY A 89 10.42 2.82 -6.01
CA GLY A 89 11.27 3.72 -5.21
C GLY A 89 10.52 4.94 -4.67
N LYS A 90 9.23 4.79 -4.42
CA LYS A 90 8.38 5.84 -3.86
C LYS A 90 7.97 5.49 -2.43
N PRO A 91 7.73 6.49 -1.57
CA PRO A 91 7.23 6.25 -0.22
C PRO A 91 6.02 5.31 -0.19
N ILE A 92 6.01 4.40 0.79
CA ILE A 92 4.97 3.40 0.96
C ILE A 92 4.30 3.59 2.32
N VAL A 93 2.98 3.54 2.34
CA VAL A 93 2.17 3.42 3.55
C VAL A 93 1.49 2.07 3.54
N THR A 94 1.74 1.26 4.56
CA THR A 94 0.99 0.02 4.75
C THR A 94 -0.18 0.23 5.69
N CYS A 95 -1.31 -0.39 5.40
CA CYS A 95 -2.49 -0.38 6.26
C CYS A 95 -2.87 -1.84 6.56
N VAL A 96 -2.11 -2.44 7.46
CA VAL A 96 -2.23 -3.84 7.86
C VAL A 96 -2.37 -3.97 9.38
N ASP A 97 -2.68 -5.17 9.88
CA ASP A 97 -2.76 -5.41 11.33
C ASP A 97 -1.39 -5.15 11.99
N ASP A 98 -1.36 -4.27 12.99
CA ASP A 98 -0.14 -3.82 13.67
C ASP A 98 0.65 -4.98 14.32
N ALA A 99 -0.06 -6.00 14.80
CA ALA A 99 0.55 -7.18 15.41
C ALA A 99 1.18 -8.15 14.40
N SER A 100 0.96 -7.93 13.09
CA SER A 100 1.47 -8.84 12.05
C SER A 100 2.99 -8.80 11.93
N GLU A 101 3.59 -9.93 11.55
CA GLU A 101 5.02 -10.00 11.25
C GLU A 101 5.39 -9.13 10.04
N PHE A 102 4.45 -8.93 9.11
CA PHE A 102 4.66 -8.03 7.98
C PHE A 102 4.78 -6.56 8.42
N ALA A 103 3.90 -6.08 9.32
CA ALA A 103 4.03 -4.72 9.87
C ALA A 103 5.37 -4.51 10.57
N LYS A 104 5.81 -5.49 11.39
CA LYS A 104 7.11 -5.46 12.07
C LYS A 104 8.27 -5.51 11.07
N LEU A 105 8.14 -6.30 10.00
CA LEU A 105 9.15 -6.40 8.95
C LEU A 105 9.34 -5.05 8.27
N VAL A 106 8.29 -4.48 7.69
CA VAL A 106 8.38 -3.23 6.93
C VAL A 106 8.81 -2.05 7.81
N GLY A 107 8.36 -2.02 9.06
CA GLY A 107 8.77 -1.01 10.05
C GLY A 107 10.27 -1.00 10.33
N ARG A 108 10.96 -2.16 10.27
CA ARG A 108 12.43 -2.23 10.40
C ARG A 108 13.18 -1.52 9.28
N TYR A 109 12.51 -1.29 8.15
CA TYR A 109 13.05 -0.59 6.98
C TYR A 109 12.50 0.82 6.82
N GLY A 110 11.80 1.33 7.84
CA GLY A 110 11.28 2.70 7.87
C GLY A 110 9.96 2.90 7.11
N ILE A 111 9.27 1.81 6.73
CA ILE A 111 7.95 1.90 6.12
C ILE A 111 6.89 2.02 7.23
N GLU A 112 6.11 3.08 7.18
CA GLU A 112 5.06 3.34 8.16
C GLU A 112 3.84 2.43 7.97
N ASN A 113 3.29 1.94 9.09
CA ASN A 113 2.03 1.22 9.11
C ASN A 113 0.95 2.06 9.79
N ALA A 114 -0.09 2.42 9.06
CA ALA A 114 -1.20 3.24 9.53
C ALA A 114 -2.36 2.44 10.14
N GLY A 115 -2.26 1.10 10.17
CA GLY A 115 -3.32 0.21 10.65
C GLY A 115 -4.47 0.00 9.66
N THR A 116 -5.32 -0.98 9.96
CA THR A 116 -6.34 -1.47 9.00
C THR A 116 -7.63 -0.65 8.91
N ASN A 117 -7.98 0.12 9.95
CA ASN A 117 -9.27 0.81 10.06
C ASN A 117 -9.13 2.18 10.73
N GLN A 118 -8.09 2.93 10.40
CA GLN A 118 -7.78 4.21 11.03
C GLN A 118 -7.46 5.27 9.97
N PRO A 119 -8.48 5.85 9.31
CA PRO A 119 -8.28 6.83 8.23
C PRO A 119 -7.52 8.07 8.70
N GLU A 120 -7.64 8.46 9.97
CA GLU A 120 -6.87 9.56 10.57
C GLU A 120 -5.38 9.27 10.61
N ASN A 121 -5.00 8.01 10.90
CA ASN A 121 -3.60 7.60 10.88
C ASN A 121 -3.04 7.61 9.45
N VAL A 122 -3.81 7.10 8.48
CA VAL A 122 -3.41 7.15 7.06
C VAL A 122 -3.19 8.59 6.61
N LYS A 123 -4.13 9.48 6.93
CA LYS A 123 -3.98 10.92 6.68
C LYS A 123 -2.72 11.48 7.34
N HIS A 124 -2.47 11.14 8.60
CA HIS A 124 -1.31 11.64 9.33
C HIS A 124 -0.01 11.23 8.64
N VAL A 125 0.14 9.96 8.28
CA VAL A 125 1.33 9.44 7.59
C VAL A 125 1.50 10.10 6.22
N ILE A 126 0.44 10.25 5.42
CA ILE A 126 0.50 10.94 4.13
C ILE A 126 1.02 12.38 4.29
N LEU A 127 0.53 13.10 5.31
CA LEU A 127 0.96 14.48 5.58
C LEU A 127 2.42 14.55 6.06
N GLN A 128 2.88 13.57 6.84
CA GLN A 128 4.29 13.47 7.20
C GLN A 128 5.16 13.26 5.96
N LEU A 129 4.81 12.32 5.09
CA LEU A 129 5.56 12.02 3.88
C LEU A 129 5.60 13.18 2.88
N ARG A 130 4.56 14.04 2.86
CA ARG A 130 4.57 15.27 2.06
C ARG A 130 5.61 16.28 2.55
N ASN A 131 5.84 16.36 3.85
CA ASN A 131 6.72 17.36 4.45
C ASN A 131 8.16 16.86 4.65
N ASP A 132 8.33 15.57 4.85
CA ASP A 132 9.63 14.94 5.10
C ASP A 132 9.88 13.85 4.06
N SER A 133 11.02 13.93 3.40
CA SER A 133 11.47 12.85 2.52
C SER A 133 11.64 11.58 3.37
N GLN A 134 10.82 10.57 3.15
CA GLN A 134 10.97 9.28 3.84
C GLN A 134 12.35 8.71 3.52
N THR A 135 13.16 8.50 4.54
CA THR A 135 14.38 7.70 4.46
C THR A 135 14.01 6.23 4.66
N CYS A 136 13.34 5.65 3.68
CA CYS A 136 13.09 4.22 3.67
C CYS A 136 14.23 3.50 2.97
N ASP A 137 14.71 2.39 3.54
CA ASP A 137 15.70 1.54 2.89
C ASP A 137 15.00 0.48 2.01
N ASP A 138 14.18 0.99 1.07
CA ASP A 138 13.37 0.18 0.16
C ASP A 138 14.23 -0.79 -0.66
N ALA A 139 15.38 -0.32 -1.13
CA ALA A 139 16.31 -1.13 -1.91
C ALA A 139 16.83 -2.32 -1.09
N LYS A 140 17.11 -2.11 0.19
CA LYS A 140 17.56 -3.17 1.08
C LYS A 140 16.44 -4.15 1.41
N LEU A 141 15.24 -3.66 1.73
CA LEU A 141 14.07 -4.52 1.95
C LEU A 141 13.80 -5.39 0.72
N TRP A 142 13.84 -4.79 -0.48
CA TRP A 142 13.70 -5.52 -1.73
C TRP A 142 14.77 -6.61 -1.87
N SER A 143 16.04 -6.27 -1.70
CA SER A 143 17.15 -7.22 -1.87
C SER A 143 17.12 -8.36 -0.84
N ASP A 144 16.66 -8.08 0.37
CA ASP A 144 16.66 -9.05 1.46
C ASP A 144 15.52 -10.06 1.38
N TYR A 145 14.34 -9.66 0.89
CA TYR A 145 13.12 -10.48 0.99
C TYR A 145 12.39 -10.75 -0.33
N PHE A 146 12.47 -9.86 -1.31
CA PHE A 146 11.62 -9.92 -2.50
C PHE A 146 12.35 -10.38 -3.76
N THR A 147 13.65 -10.60 -3.73
CA THR A 147 14.35 -11.16 -4.89
C THR A 147 14.07 -12.65 -5.03
N ARG A 148 13.95 -13.11 -6.29
CA ARG A 148 13.71 -14.53 -6.60
C ARG A 148 14.73 -15.47 -5.92
N ASN A 149 16.01 -15.09 -5.94
CA ASN A 149 17.07 -15.90 -5.35
C ASN A 149 16.90 -16.08 -3.84
N LYS A 150 16.55 -15.02 -3.11
CA LYS A 150 16.30 -15.07 -1.66
C LYS A 150 15.06 -15.88 -1.33
N SER A 151 13.98 -15.69 -2.08
CA SER A 151 12.74 -16.45 -1.90
C SER A 151 12.95 -17.95 -2.14
N VAL A 152 13.68 -18.32 -3.19
CA VAL A 152 14.02 -19.73 -3.47
C VAL A 152 14.91 -20.31 -2.39
N ALA A 153 15.97 -19.60 -1.97
CA ALA A 153 16.87 -20.06 -0.91
C ALA A 153 16.11 -20.31 0.40
N ALA A 154 15.30 -19.35 0.85
CA ALA A 154 14.50 -19.48 2.05
C ALA A 154 13.51 -20.66 1.99
N HIS A 155 12.95 -20.94 0.81
CA HIS A 155 12.09 -22.09 0.60
C HIS A 155 12.85 -23.42 0.71
N CYS A 156 14.03 -23.50 0.09
CA CYS A 156 14.89 -24.68 0.18
C CYS A 156 15.33 -24.95 1.64
N ASP A 157 15.78 -23.92 2.34
CA ASP A 157 16.18 -24.03 3.76
C ASP A 157 15.02 -24.52 4.64
N ALA A 158 13.80 -24.00 4.40
CA ALA A 158 12.61 -24.44 5.14
C ALA A 158 12.28 -25.92 4.87
N VAL A 159 12.41 -26.39 3.64
CA VAL A 159 12.17 -27.79 3.29
C VAL A 159 13.24 -28.70 3.91
N GLU A 160 14.51 -28.31 3.90
CA GLU A 160 15.60 -29.07 4.50
C GLU A 160 15.46 -29.22 6.04
N GLN A 161 14.85 -28.23 6.70
CA GLN A 161 14.58 -28.29 8.14
C GLN A 161 13.39 -29.20 8.50
N MET A 162 12.59 -29.61 7.53
CA MET A 162 11.43 -30.49 7.73
C MET A 162 11.76 -31.98 7.55
N VAL A 163 12.97 -32.31 7.11
CA VAL A 163 13.47 -33.68 6.86
C VAL A 163 14.45 -34.06 7.96
#